data_66d524afa90f2d32f733adb1e7d3159e
#
_entry.id   66d524afa90f2d32f733adb1e7d3159e
#
_cell.length_a   1.000
_cell.length_b   1.000
_cell.length_c   1.000
_cell.angle_alpha   90.00
_cell.angle_beta   90.00
_cell.angle_gamma   90.00
#
_symmetry.space_group_name_H-M   'P 1'
#
loop_
_entity.id
_entity.type
_entity.pdbx_description
1 polymer ?
#
loop_
_entity_poly.entity_id
_entity_poly.type
_entity_poly.pdbx_seq_one_letter_code
_entity_poly.pdbx_strand_id
1 'polypeptide(L)'
;MSPQGDYHETLWESVPEGLDPPEDGLRRAFLLEHVGPGERVLDVGCGEGHLAARLAHAGAEVVGIDVAAEPLRRARVRYPELDLRKVEPEGAWPLADGSFDAVWAGEVIEHVTDTGAWFSEIRRVLRSGAVLLLSTPDHGRLQMFRWALTPRAFDAHFNPRADHLRFYTRRTLTELLEDFGFHDVEVRGVGGAPGMRQQLLASSRRSRF
;
A
#
# COMPACT_ATOMS: atom_id res chain seq x y z
N MET A 1 -9.12 -19.51 -8.42
CA MET A 1 -8.98 -18.06 -8.14
C MET A 1 -9.91 -17.71 -7.01
N SER A 2 -9.54 -16.83 -6.10
CA SER A 2 -10.44 -16.38 -5.02
C SER A 2 -11.40 -15.31 -5.55
N PRO A 3 -12.63 -15.19 -5.00
CA PRO A 3 -13.57 -14.13 -5.41
C PRO A 3 -12.98 -12.72 -5.35
N GLN A 4 -12.06 -12.47 -4.42
CA GLN A 4 -11.35 -11.20 -4.29
C GLN A 4 -10.31 -10.99 -5.39
N GLY A 5 -9.57 -12.04 -5.77
CA GLY A 5 -8.64 -11.97 -6.91
C GLY A 5 -9.35 -11.70 -8.21
N ASP A 6 -10.52 -12.31 -8.44
CA ASP A 6 -11.35 -12.08 -9.62
C ASP A 6 -11.91 -10.64 -9.67
N TYR A 7 -12.26 -10.08 -8.51
CA TYR A 7 -12.71 -8.68 -8.40
C TYR A 7 -11.60 -7.70 -8.80
N HIS A 8 -10.41 -7.83 -8.24
CA HIS A 8 -9.27 -6.95 -8.57
C HIS A 8 -8.85 -7.09 -10.04
N GLU A 9 -8.91 -8.30 -10.61
CA GLU A 9 -8.64 -8.52 -12.04
C GLU A 9 -9.61 -7.70 -12.91
N THR A 10 -10.93 -7.84 -12.64
CA THR A 10 -11.97 -7.10 -13.38
C THR A 10 -11.82 -5.58 -13.22
N LEU A 11 -11.45 -5.12 -12.04
CA LEU A 11 -11.20 -3.70 -11.79
C LEU A 11 -10.07 -3.19 -12.70
N TRP A 12 -8.92 -3.89 -12.73
CA TRP A 12 -7.78 -3.51 -13.53
C TRP A 12 -8.05 -3.58 -15.04
N GLU A 13 -8.87 -4.51 -15.53
CA GLU A 13 -9.31 -4.55 -16.93
C GLU A 13 -10.06 -3.27 -17.34
N SER A 14 -10.74 -2.62 -16.39
CA SER A 14 -11.48 -1.37 -16.62
C SER A 14 -10.62 -0.10 -16.54
N VAL A 15 -9.44 -0.18 -15.92
CA VAL A 15 -8.52 0.96 -15.77
C VAL A 15 -7.68 1.13 -17.04
N PRO A 16 -7.63 2.35 -17.64
CA PRO A 16 -6.74 2.61 -18.77
C PRO A 16 -5.27 2.37 -18.44
N GLU A 17 -4.52 1.80 -19.39
CA GLU A 17 -3.08 1.55 -19.19
C GLU A 17 -2.28 2.84 -19.01
N GLY A 18 -1.29 2.81 -18.12
CA GLY A 18 -0.27 3.84 -18.00
C GLY A 18 -0.73 5.13 -17.32
N LEU A 19 -1.83 5.10 -16.59
CA LEU A 19 -2.22 6.21 -15.72
C LEU A 19 -1.29 6.26 -14.51
N ASP A 20 -0.62 7.41 -14.30
CA ASP A 20 0.10 7.65 -13.05
C ASP A 20 -0.92 7.73 -11.89
N PRO A 21 -0.70 7.00 -10.79
CA PRO A 21 -1.61 7.07 -9.65
C PRO A 21 -1.71 8.48 -9.07
N PRO A 22 -2.88 8.91 -8.58
CA PRO A 22 -3.01 10.17 -7.86
C PRO A 22 -1.99 10.23 -6.72
N GLU A 23 -1.43 11.45 -6.45
CA GLU A 23 -0.46 11.68 -5.35
C GLU A 23 0.88 10.92 -5.46
N ASP A 24 1.22 10.36 -6.64
CA ASP A 24 2.48 9.63 -6.88
C ASP A 24 3.73 10.43 -6.44
N GLY A 25 3.73 11.73 -6.67
CA GLY A 25 4.84 12.60 -6.24
C GLY A 25 5.06 12.63 -4.74
N LEU A 26 3.98 12.62 -3.93
CA LEU A 26 4.07 12.63 -2.46
C LEU A 26 4.53 11.27 -1.92
N ARG A 27 4.00 10.17 -2.48
CA ARG A 27 4.42 8.81 -2.12
C ARG A 27 5.89 8.58 -2.46
N ARG A 28 6.29 8.98 -3.68
CA ARG A 28 7.68 8.88 -4.12
C ARG A 28 8.63 9.65 -3.19
N ALA A 29 8.32 10.91 -2.86
CA ALA A 29 9.14 11.70 -1.95
C ALA A 29 9.26 11.01 -0.59
N PHE A 30 8.14 10.50 -0.05
CA PHE A 30 8.13 9.76 1.20
C PHE A 30 8.98 8.49 1.14
N LEU A 31 8.90 7.71 0.07
CA LEU A 31 9.70 6.50 -0.08
C LEU A 31 11.19 6.80 -0.11
N LEU A 32 11.62 7.84 -0.86
CA LEU A 32 13.01 8.24 -0.96
C LEU A 32 13.58 8.89 0.32
N GLU A 33 12.73 9.29 1.27
CA GLU A 33 13.16 9.67 2.62
C GLU A 33 13.58 8.46 3.48
N HIS A 34 13.08 7.25 3.16
CA HIS A 34 13.20 6.06 4.01
C HIS A 34 13.97 4.91 3.36
N VAL A 35 14.10 4.92 2.04
CA VAL A 35 14.74 3.86 1.25
C VAL A 35 15.98 4.42 0.55
N GLY A 36 17.12 3.76 0.81
CA GLY A 36 18.41 4.10 0.18
C GLY A 36 18.82 3.13 -0.94
N PRO A 37 19.87 3.50 -1.69
CA PRO A 37 20.47 2.62 -2.68
C PRO A 37 21.01 1.32 -2.03
N GLY A 38 20.84 0.18 -2.71
CA GLY A 38 21.27 -1.14 -2.25
C GLY A 38 20.34 -1.80 -1.25
N GLU A 39 19.30 -1.11 -0.75
CA GLU A 39 18.30 -1.72 0.10
C GLU A 39 17.35 -2.59 -0.71
N ARG A 40 16.96 -3.72 -0.13
CA ARG A 40 16.00 -4.65 -0.73
C ARG A 40 14.59 -4.33 -0.27
N VAL A 41 13.75 -3.94 -1.21
CA VAL A 41 12.39 -3.42 -0.97
C VAL A 41 11.35 -4.36 -1.56
N LEU A 42 10.31 -4.65 -0.78
CA LEU A 42 9.10 -5.30 -1.28
C LEU A 42 8.02 -4.25 -1.51
N ASP A 43 7.49 -4.19 -2.73
CA ASP A 43 6.32 -3.39 -3.10
C ASP A 43 5.09 -4.28 -3.13
N VAL A 44 4.21 -4.15 -2.12
CA VAL A 44 2.98 -4.94 -1.94
C VAL A 44 1.82 -4.20 -2.59
N GLY A 45 1.12 -4.88 -3.52
CA GLY A 45 0.10 -4.24 -4.35
C GLY A 45 0.76 -3.31 -5.38
N CYS A 46 1.82 -3.79 -6.05
CA CYS A 46 2.65 -2.96 -6.92
C CYS A 46 1.93 -2.47 -8.19
N GLY A 47 0.77 -3.03 -8.52
CA GLY A 47 0.00 -2.65 -9.70
C GLY A 47 0.83 -2.69 -10.99
N GLU A 48 0.81 -1.59 -11.75
CA GLU A 48 1.61 -1.44 -12.98
C GLU A 48 3.11 -1.14 -12.73
N GLY A 49 3.61 -1.22 -11.47
CA GLY A 49 5.02 -1.14 -11.13
C GLY A 49 5.64 0.26 -11.16
N HIS A 50 4.84 1.32 -11.19
CA HIS A 50 5.35 2.70 -11.29
C HIS A 50 6.30 3.08 -10.15
N LEU A 51 5.92 2.83 -8.89
CA LEU A 51 6.75 3.15 -7.73
C LEU A 51 7.92 2.16 -7.60
N ALA A 52 7.69 0.87 -7.88
CA ALA A 52 8.76 -0.14 -7.94
C ALA A 52 9.87 0.28 -8.91
N ALA A 53 9.51 0.70 -10.12
CA ALA A 53 10.48 1.18 -11.12
C ALA A 53 11.24 2.43 -10.66
N ARG A 54 10.57 3.36 -9.98
CA ARG A 54 11.21 4.57 -9.45
C ARG A 54 12.20 4.26 -8.33
N LEU A 55 11.87 3.32 -7.44
CA LEU A 55 12.78 2.84 -6.40
C LEU A 55 13.99 2.09 -7.00
N ALA A 56 13.76 1.23 -7.97
CA ALA A 56 14.82 0.53 -8.69
C ALA A 56 15.75 1.51 -9.41
N HIS A 57 15.21 2.55 -10.05
CA HIS A 57 15.99 3.61 -10.68
C HIS A 57 16.80 4.45 -9.66
N ALA A 58 16.33 4.55 -8.41
CA ALA A 58 17.06 5.18 -7.31
C ALA A 58 18.12 4.26 -6.68
N GLY A 59 18.27 3.04 -7.19
CA GLY A 59 19.31 2.08 -6.80
C GLY A 59 18.87 1.02 -5.77
N ALA A 60 17.59 0.91 -5.45
CA ALA A 60 17.08 -0.16 -4.59
C ALA A 60 16.90 -1.49 -5.37
N GLU A 61 16.99 -2.62 -4.67
CA GLU A 61 16.63 -3.94 -5.19
C GLU A 61 15.14 -4.20 -4.93
N VAL A 62 14.29 -4.05 -5.95
CA VAL A 62 12.84 -4.10 -5.76
C VAL A 62 12.24 -5.41 -6.22
N VAL A 63 11.39 -6.00 -5.38
CA VAL A 63 10.47 -7.08 -5.73
C VAL A 63 9.05 -6.53 -5.60
N GLY A 64 8.24 -6.65 -6.65
CA GLY A 64 6.82 -6.27 -6.62
C GLY A 64 5.93 -7.50 -6.52
N ILE A 65 4.89 -7.43 -5.68
CA ILE A 65 3.83 -8.45 -5.64
C ILE A 65 2.46 -7.82 -5.82
N ASP A 66 1.58 -8.53 -6.52
CA ASP A 66 0.19 -8.14 -6.69
C ASP A 66 -0.71 -9.37 -6.79
N VAL A 67 -1.99 -9.22 -6.43
CA VAL A 67 -3.00 -10.29 -6.52
C VAL A 67 -3.63 -10.38 -7.90
N ALA A 68 -3.60 -9.29 -8.68
CA ALA A 68 -4.13 -9.23 -10.04
C ALA A 68 -3.04 -9.54 -11.08
N ALA A 69 -3.39 -10.30 -12.11
CA ALA A 69 -2.46 -10.67 -13.17
C ALA A 69 -2.32 -9.55 -14.23
N GLU A 70 -3.40 -8.84 -14.51
CA GLU A 70 -3.44 -7.83 -15.56
C GLU A 70 -2.47 -6.67 -15.31
N PRO A 71 -2.43 -6.00 -14.12
CA PRO A 71 -1.45 -4.95 -13.89
C PRO A 71 -0.01 -5.46 -13.94
N LEU A 72 0.26 -6.69 -13.46
CA LEU A 72 1.57 -7.31 -13.56
C LEU A 72 1.97 -7.58 -15.02
N ARG A 73 1.03 -7.95 -15.88
CA ARG A 73 1.26 -8.11 -17.33
C ARG A 73 1.70 -6.80 -17.95
N ARG A 74 0.99 -5.71 -17.64
CA ARG A 74 1.31 -4.35 -18.12
C ARG A 74 2.67 -3.88 -17.58
N ALA A 75 2.92 -4.09 -16.29
CA ALA A 75 4.19 -3.75 -15.66
C ALA A 75 5.38 -4.46 -16.30
N ARG A 76 5.27 -5.77 -16.60
CA ARG A 76 6.34 -6.54 -17.26
C ARG A 76 6.66 -6.04 -18.68
N VAL A 77 5.67 -5.53 -19.37
CA VAL A 77 5.90 -4.91 -20.70
C VAL A 77 6.63 -3.58 -20.55
N ARG A 78 6.27 -2.78 -19.57
CA ARG A 78 6.83 -1.43 -19.37
C ARG A 78 8.17 -1.44 -18.65
N TYR A 79 8.37 -2.37 -17.72
CA TYR A 79 9.54 -2.49 -16.84
C TYR A 79 10.02 -3.95 -16.79
N PRO A 80 10.59 -4.48 -17.90
CA PRO A 80 10.97 -5.90 -18.01
C PRO A 80 12.08 -6.32 -17.04
N GLU A 81 12.78 -5.35 -16.44
CA GLU A 81 13.85 -5.57 -15.47
C GLU A 81 13.37 -5.83 -14.04
N LEU A 82 12.10 -5.54 -13.74
CA LEU A 82 11.56 -5.71 -12.38
C LEU A 82 11.22 -7.17 -12.09
N ASP A 83 11.54 -7.63 -10.88
CA ASP A 83 11.05 -8.91 -10.33
C ASP A 83 9.61 -8.73 -9.83
N LEU A 84 8.65 -9.14 -10.67
CA LEU A 84 7.21 -8.99 -10.40
C LEU A 84 6.55 -10.35 -10.25
N ARG A 85 5.85 -10.57 -9.13
CA ARG A 85 5.26 -11.87 -8.79
C ARG A 85 3.79 -11.74 -8.46
N LYS A 86 2.98 -12.65 -9.03
CA LYS A 86 1.58 -12.81 -8.61
C LYS A 86 1.53 -13.58 -7.29
N VAL A 87 0.67 -13.13 -6.38
CA VAL A 87 0.39 -13.80 -5.11
C VAL A 87 -1.11 -14.01 -4.93
N GLU A 88 -1.49 -14.93 -4.05
CA GLU A 88 -2.89 -15.07 -3.65
C GLU A 88 -3.22 -14.03 -2.57
N PRO A 89 -4.46 -13.50 -2.53
CA PRO A 89 -4.88 -12.51 -1.52
C PRO A 89 -4.73 -13.01 -0.09
N GLU A 90 -4.98 -14.31 0.11
CA GLU A 90 -4.88 -15.00 1.39
C GLU A 90 -3.89 -16.15 1.25
N GLY A 91 -2.83 -16.13 2.05
CA GLY A 91 -1.83 -17.18 2.04
C GLY A 91 -0.40 -16.65 2.21
N ALA A 92 0.53 -17.60 2.34
CA ALA A 92 1.95 -17.28 2.45
C ALA A 92 2.50 -16.76 1.12
N TRP A 93 3.22 -15.66 1.16
CA TRP A 93 3.90 -15.13 -0.01
C TRP A 93 5.14 -16.00 -0.34
N PRO A 94 5.43 -16.25 -1.63
CA PRO A 94 6.60 -17.04 -2.07
C PRO A 94 7.91 -16.24 -1.91
N LEU A 95 8.15 -15.74 -0.70
CA LEU A 95 9.25 -14.86 -0.32
C LEU A 95 9.93 -15.43 0.94
N ALA A 96 11.24 -15.30 1.04
CA ALA A 96 12.00 -15.78 2.18
C ALA A 96 11.81 -14.90 3.42
N ASP A 97 11.86 -15.51 4.60
CA ASP A 97 11.79 -14.81 5.89
C ASP A 97 12.96 -13.84 6.04
N GLY A 98 12.69 -12.67 6.62
CA GLY A 98 13.72 -11.69 6.95
C GLY A 98 14.58 -11.27 5.76
N SER A 99 14.01 -11.18 4.57
CA SER A 99 14.75 -10.92 3.33
C SER A 99 14.68 -9.48 2.84
N PHE A 100 13.84 -8.62 3.45
CA PHE A 100 13.66 -7.24 3.01
C PHE A 100 14.06 -6.22 4.07
N ASP A 101 14.70 -5.14 3.63
CA ASP A 101 15.08 -3.98 4.44
C ASP A 101 13.91 -3.00 4.60
N ALA A 102 12.99 -2.98 3.62
CA ALA A 102 11.76 -2.21 3.66
C ALA A 102 10.62 -2.95 2.98
N VAL A 103 9.39 -2.72 3.46
CA VAL A 103 8.14 -3.07 2.77
C VAL A 103 7.39 -1.77 2.52
N TRP A 104 6.95 -1.57 1.28
CA TRP A 104 6.01 -0.55 0.89
C TRP A 104 4.67 -1.16 0.55
N ALA A 105 3.57 -0.58 1.03
CA ALA A 105 2.21 -0.93 0.63
C ALA A 105 1.38 0.34 0.48
N GLY A 106 1.22 0.79 -0.76
CA GLY A 106 0.51 2.02 -1.09
C GLY A 106 -0.91 1.77 -1.54
N GLU A 107 -1.89 2.28 -0.80
CA GLU A 107 -3.33 2.10 -1.09
C GLU A 107 -3.70 0.60 -1.17
N VAL A 108 -3.29 -0.17 -0.19
CA VAL A 108 -3.53 -1.62 -0.12
C VAL A 108 -4.30 -2.01 1.13
N ILE A 109 -3.92 -1.46 2.29
CA ILE A 109 -4.43 -1.91 3.60
C ILE A 109 -5.95 -1.74 3.73
N GLU A 110 -6.55 -0.78 3.05
CA GLU A 110 -8.00 -0.56 3.01
C GLU A 110 -8.77 -1.67 2.29
N HIS A 111 -8.09 -2.43 1.42
CA HIS A 111 -8.68 -3.53 0.64
C HIS A 111 -8.45 -4.91 1.27
N VAL A 112 -7.58 -5.00 2.27
CA VAL A 112 -7.19 -6.28 2.90
C VAL A 112 -8.35 -6.86 3.71
N THR A 113 -8.75 -8.11 3.44
CA THR A 113 -9.80 -8.83 4.18
C THR A 113 -9.32 -9.30 5.54
N ASP A 114 -8.19 -9.97 5.60
CA ASP A 114 -7.55 -10.44 6.84
C ASP A 114 -6.28 -9.65 7.15
N THR A 115 -6.42 -8.57 7.93
CA THR A 115 -5.28 -7.75 8.34
C THR A 115 -4.29 -8.51 9.22
N GLY A 116 -4.75 -9.51 9.99
CA GLY A 116 -3.90 -10.32 10.86
C GLY A 116 -2.94 -11.18 10.03
N ALA A 117 -3.45 -11.93 9.06
CA ALA A 117 -2.64 -12.73 8.16
C ALA A 117 -1.69 -11.85 7.33
N TRP A 118 -2.19 -10.71 6.82
CA TRP A 118 -1.41 -9.77 6.03
C TRP A 118 -0.22 -9.16 6.80
N PHE A 119 -0.45 -8.67 8.03
CA PHE A 119 0.64 -8.17 8.87
C PHE A 119 1.62 -9.28 9.30
N SER A 120 1.14 -10.51 9.48
CA SER A 120 2.00 -11.65 9.77
C SER A 120 2.99 -11.90 8.63
N GLU A 121 2.54 -11.86 7.38
CA GLU A 121 3.40 -11.99 6.20
C GLU A 121 4.37 -10.81 6.06
N ILE A 122 3.92 -9.57 6.24
CA ILE A 122 4.81 -8.39 6.26
C ILE A 122 5.91 -8.56 7.30
N ARG A 123 5.54 -8.94 8.53
CA ARG A 123 6.52 -9.17 9.61
C ARG A 123 7.47 -10.32 9.28
N ARG A 124 6.96 -11.39 8.67
CA ARG A 124 7.79 -12.54 8.29
C ARG A 124 8.88 -12.15 7.30
N VAL A 125 8.52 -11.40 6.25
CA VAL A 125 9.46 -11.05 5.18
C VAL A 125 10.42 -9.90 5.54
N LEU A 126 10.02 -8.97 6.41
CA LEU A 126 10.89 -7.90 6.91
C LEU A 126 12.01 -8.46 7.79
N ARG A 127 13.21 -7.92 7.68
CA ARG A 127 14.28 -8.12 8.67
C ARG A 127 13.90 -7.52 10.01
N SER A 128 14.53 -7.99 11.08
CA SER A 128 14.38 -7.37 12.40
C SER A 128 14.88 -5.92 12.38
N GLY A 129 14.05 -5.00 12.83
CA GLY A 129 14.33 -3.55 12.80
C GLY A 129 14.12 -2.86 11.45
N ALA A 130 13.73 -3.61 10.41
CA ALA A 130 13.42 -3.09 9.08
C ALA A 130 12.13 -2.25 9.08
N VAL A 131 11.93 -1.44 8.05
CA VAL A 131 10.87 -0.44 8.00
C VAL A 131 9.66 -0.93 7.20
N LEU A 132 8.45 -0.68 7.74
CA LEU A 132 7.19 -0.75 7.01
C LEU A 132 6.73 0.66 6.65
N LEU A 133 6.43 0.87 5.38
CA LEU A 133 5.93 2.11 4.81
C LEU A 133 4.55 1.87 4.22
N LEU A 134 3.56 2.71 4.56
CA LEU A 134 2.19 2.56 4.09
C LEU A 134 1.64 3.89 3.56
N SER A 135 0.71 3.80 2.61
CA SER A 135 -0.25 4.86 2.36
C SER A 135 -1.68 4.31 2.36
N THR A 136 -2.63 5.15 2.74
CA THR A 136 -4.07 4.86 2.70
C THR A 136 -4.87 6.17 2.73
N PRO A 137 -6.12 6.23 2.26
CA PRO A 137 -6.96 7.42 2.34
C PRO A 137 -7.14 7.91 3.79
N ASP A 138 -7.11 9.25 3.98
CA ASP A 138 -7.37 9.85 5.30
C ASP A 138 -8.87 10.09 5.51
N HIS A 139 -9.43 9.44 6.53
CA HIS A 139 -10.81 9.60 6.97
C HIS A 139 -10.91 10.51 8.21
N GLY A 140 -10.13 11.59 8.20
CA GLY A 140 -10.14 12.60 9.27
C GLY A 140 -11.52 13.22 9.47
N ARG A 141 -11.83 13.61 10.73
CA ARG A 141 -13.16 14.07 11.17
C ARG A 141 -13.74 15.19 10.31
N LEU A 142 -12.92 16.18 9.91
CA LEU A 142 -13.38 17.32 9.11
C LEU A 142 -13.72 16.90 7.68
N GLN A 143 -12.95 15.99 7.10
CA GLN A 143 -13.26 15.42 5.79
C GLN A 143 -14.57 14.63 5.81
N MET A 144 -14.76 13.79 6.83
CA MET A 144 -16.00 13.03 7.04
C MET A 144 -17.20 13.95 7.24
N PHE A 145 -17.05 15.01 8.05
CA PHE A 145 -18.09 16.01 8.25
C PHE A 145 -18.49 16.71 6.93
N ARG A 146 -17.52 17.07 6.11
CA ARG A 146 -17.78 17.68 4.79
C ARG A 146 -18.58 16.75 3.87
N TRP A 147 -18.25 15.46 3.83
CA TRP A 147 -19.02 14.49 3.06
C TRP A 147 -20.44 14.31 3.61
N ALA A 148 -20.60 14.28 4.93
CA ALA A 148 -21.92 14.17 5.57
C ALA A 148 -22.87 15.32 5.22
N LEU A 149 -22.35 16.50 4.88
CA LEU A 149 -23.16 17.64 4.43
C LEU A 149 -23.66 17.53 2.99
N THR A 150 -23.15 16.59 2.21
CA THR A 150 -23.50 16.43 0.79
C THR A 150 -23.97 14.99 0.55
N PRO A 151 -25.28 14.71 0.47
CA PRO A 151 -25.81 13.34 0.35
C PRO A 151 -25.14 12.52 -0.76
N ARG A 152 -24.98 13.12 -1.96
CA ARG A 152 -24.31 12.42 -3.07
C ARG A 152 -22.85 12.03 -2.77
N ALA A 153 -22.10 12.90 -2.09
CA ALA A 153 -20.70 12.60 -1.73
C ALA A 153 -20.65 11.53 -0.64
N PHE A 154 -21.57 11.58 0.33
CA PHE A 154 -21.71 10.57 1.36
C PHE A 154 -22.03 9.21 0.76
N ASP A 155 -23.07 9.11 -0.07
CA ASP A 155 -23.49 7.86 -0.71
C ASP A 155 -22.40 7.28 -1.63
N ALA A 156 -21.65 8.13 -2.33
CA ALA A 156 -20.53 7.70 -3.16
C ALA A 156 -19.38 7.14 -2.31
N HIS A 157 -19.09 7.76 -1.16
CA HIS A 157 -18.02 7.33 -0.27
C HIS A 157 -18.36 6.02 0.47
N PHE A 158 -19.60 5.87 0.92
CA PHE A 158 -20.09 4.67 1.60
C PHE A 158 -20.82 3.70 0.66
N ASN A 159 -20.47 3.70 -0.60
CA ASN A 159 -21.05 2.78 -1.57
C ASN A 159 -20.65 1.33 -1.23
N PRO A 160 -21.62 0.42 -0.96
CA PRO A 160 -21.30 -0.98 -0.61
C PRO A 160 -20.69 -1.79 -1.77
N ARG A 161 -20.63 -1.19 -2.98
CA ARG A 161 -19.93 -1.77 -4.13
C ARG A 161 -18.48 -1.28 -4.25
N ALA A 162 -18.07 -0.32 -3.40
CA ALA A 162 -16.67 0.12 -3.34
C ALA A 162 -15.81 -0.96 -2.70
N ASP A 163 -14.54 -0.95 -3.05
CA ASP A 163 -13.56 -1.94 -2.63
C ASP A 163 -12.84 -1.59 -1.32
N HIS A 164 -13.09 -0.40 -0.78
CA HIS A 164 -12.56 -0.01 0.53
C HIS A 164 -13.35 -0.69 1.65
N LEU A 165 -12.74 -1.66 2.29
CA LEU A 165 -13.31 -2.40 3.41
C LEU A 165 -13.08 -1.70 4.76
N ARG A 166 -12.07 -0.82 4.84
CA ARG A 166 -11.63 -0.16 6.08
C ARG A 166 -11.36 1.31 5.86
N PHE A 167 -11.59 2.08 6.93
CA PHE A 167 -11.46 3.52 6.94
C PHE A 167 -10.51 3.93 8.06
N TYR A 168 -9.40 4.57 7.71
CA TYR A 168 -8.34 4.90 8.64
C TYR A 168 -8.33 6.39 8.98
N THR A 169 -8.05 6.69 10.24
CA THR A 169 -7.61 8.00 10.70
C THR A 169 -6.16 7.87 11.15
N ARG A 170 -5.47 9.00 11.33
CA ARG A 170 -4.10 8.97 11.86
C ARG A 170 -4.01 8.14 13.14
N ARG A 171 -4.91 8.36 14.09
CA ARG A 171 -4.92 7.66 15.37
C ARG A 171 -5.14 6.15 15.20
N THR A 172 -6.18 5.75 14.47
CA THR A 172 -6.52 4.33 14.34
C THR A 172 -5.49 3.55 13.54
N LEU A 173 -4.80 4.19 12.59
CA LEU A 173 -3.68 3.56 11.88
C LEU A 173 -2.45 3.41 12.79
N THR A 174 -2.16 4.39 13.64
CA THR A 174 -1.07 4.29 14.64
C THR A 174 -1.33 3.13 15.59
N GLU A 175 -2.50 3.10 16.24
CA GLU A 175 -2.91 2.04 17.19
C GLU A 175 -2.83 0.65 16.52
N LEU A 176 -3.32 0.52 15.27
CA LEU A 176 -3.26 -0.74 14.53
C LEU A 176 -1.82 -1.23 14.30
N LEU A 177 -0.92 -0.34 13.89
CA LEU A 177 0.49 -0.70 13.66
C LEU A 177 1.18 -1.14 14.95
N GLU A 178 0.90 -0.45 16.07
CA GLU A 178 1.41 -0.80 17.41
C GLU A 178 0.88 -2.17 17.87
N ASP A 179 -0.42 -2.45 17.68
CA ASP A 179 -1.07 -3.72 18.01
C ASP A 179 -0.45 -4.91 17.24
N PHE A 180 0.00 -4.67 16.00
CA PHE A 180 0.71 -5.68 15.21
C PHE A 180 2.22 -5.72 15.45
N GLY A 181 2.71 -5.06 16.52
CA GLY A 181 4.11 -5.15 16.99
C GLY A 181 5.08 -4.37 16.14
N PHE A 182 4.65 -3.27 15.55
CA PHE A 182 5.53 -2.25 15.00
C PHE A 182 5.76 -1.16 16.05
N HIS A 183 6.92 -0.53 16.02
CA HIS A 183 7.30 0.58 16.90
C HIS A 183 7.83 1.77 16.08
N ASP A 184 8.13 2.89 16.74
CA ASP A 184 8.55 4.14 16.09
C ASP A 184 7.55 4.57 15.00
N VAL A 185 6.25 4.46 15.34
CA VAL A 185 5.17 4.70 14.37
C VAL A 185 4.99 6.20 14.16
N GLU A 186 5.21 6.64 12.93
CA GLU A 186 4.93 8.01 12.49
C GLU A 186 3.84 8.00 11.42
N VAL A 187 2.73 8.70 11.66
CA VAL A 187 1.64 8.85 10.69
C VAL A 187 1.41 10.31 10.39
N ARG A 188 1.53 10.69 9.12
CA ARG A 188 1.32 12.07 8.66
C ARG A 188 0.23 12.15 7.59
N GLY A 189 -0.65 13.14 7.69
CA GLY A 189 -1.62 13.44 6.63
C GLY A 189 -1.00 14.33 5.55
N VAL A 190 -1.17 13.96 4.29
CA VAL A 190 -0.63 14.68 3.12
C VAL A 190 -1.73 14.97 2.09
N GLY A 191 -1.42 15.78 1.09
CA GLY A 191 -2.41 16.23 0.11
C GLY A 191 -3.48 17.13 0.73
N GLY A 192 -4.25 17.84 -0.08
CA GLY A 192 -5.36 18.69 0.37
C GLY A 192 -4.99 19.80 1.37
N ALA A 193 -6.01 20.47 1.89
CA ALA A 193 -5.83 21.54 2.88
C ALA A 193 -5.61 21.00 4.31
N PRO A 194 -5.02 21.78 5.23
CA PRO A 194 -4.93 21.41 6.64
C PRO A 194 -6.29 21.02 7.22
N GLY A 195 -6.37 19.87 7.90
CA GLY A 195 -7.60 19.31 8.46
C GLY A 195 -8.52 18.58 7.46
N MET A 196 -8.20 18.67 6.15
CA MET A 196 -8.89 17.95 5.06
C MET A 196 -7.84 17.22 4.20
N ARG A 197 -6.95 16.46 4.84
CA ARG A 197 -5.93 15.68 4.15
C ARG A 197 -6.57 14.56 3.36
N GLN A 198 -5.97 14.23 2.23
CA GLN A 198 -6.51 13.23 1.32
C GLN A 198 -5.94 11.84 1.63
N GLN A 199 -4.71 11.80 2.14
CA GLN A 199 -3.96 10.57 2.34
C GLN A 199 -3.18 10.59 3.64
N LEU A 200 -3.03 9.42 4.26
CA LEU A 200 -2.08 9.15 5.33
C LEU A 200 -0.84 8.49 4.74
N LEU A 201 0.33 8.93 5.17
CA LEU A 201 1.61 8.23 4.99
C LEU A 201 2.10 7.78 6.35
N ALA A 202 2.44 6.50 6.47
CA ALA A 202 2.91 5.92 7.72
C ALA A 202 4.25 5.24 7.54
N SER A 203 5.17 5.47 8.48
CA SER A 203 6.40 4.71 8.66
C SER A 203 6.43 4.08 10.04
N SER A 204 6.96 2.86 10.13
CA SER A 204 7.12 2.13 11.39
C SER A 204 8.20 1.07 11.26
N ARG A 205 8.74 0.59 12.38
CA ARG A 205 9.79 -0.43 12.39
C ARG A 205 9.30 -1.74 12.96
N ARG A 206 9.69 -2.85 12.33
CA ARG A 206 9.47 -4.18 12.89
C ARG A 206 10.23 -4.33 14.21
N SER A 207 9.55 -4.77 15.27
CA SER A 207 10.19 -5.10 16.56
C SER A 207 11.28 -6.16 16.39
N ARG A 208 12.31 -6.07 17.23
CA ARG A 208 13.45 -7.01 17.19
C ARG A 208 13.13 -8.39 17.81
N PHE A 209 11.96 -8.47 18.46
CA PHE A 209 11.49 -9.68 19.14
C PHE A 209 10.16 -10.16 18.55
#